data_962e69264ffa1dc21b3a098b8c99a7b7
#
_entry.id   962e69264ffa1dc21b3a098b8c99a7b7
#
_cell.length_a   1.000
_cell.length_b   1.000
_cell.length_c   1.000
_cell.angle_alpha   90.00
_cell.angle_beta   90.00
_cell.angle_gamma   90.00
#
_symmetry.space_group_name_H-M   'P 1'
#
loop_
_entity.id
_entity.type
_entity.pdbx_description
1 polymer ?
#
loop_
_entity_poly.entity_id
_entity_poly.type
_entity_poly.pdbx_seq_one_letter_code
_entity_poly.pdbx_strand_id
1 'polypeptide(L)'
;MTNKLSLPITSRKDPIDGFEQLLENEYKTHKSVSFYAEYYNLSSTAFTKKVKQKWGKSPSTLIQERIVLESKRLLHLTPKSIKEIAAELQYLDEFYFSRFFKKMTGVSPKVFREEVGLSIVAKKSML
;
A
#
# COMPACT_ATOMS: atom_id res chain seq x y z
N MET A 1 -4.18 0.35 -28.10
CA MET A 1 -4.46 0.08 -27.74
C MET A 1 -4.90 -0.81 -27.82
N THR A 2 -5.09 -1.10 -28.06
CA THR A 2 -5.44 -1.84 -28.23
C THR A 2 -6.18 -2.50 -27.57
N ASN A 3 -6.49 -2.66 -27.17
CA ASN A 3 -7.25 -3.26 -26.56
C ASN A 3 -8.41 -2.71 -26.18
N LYS A 4 -8.54 -1.88 -26.24
CA LYS A 4 -9.54 -1.21 -25.86
C LYS A 4 -10.69 -1.55 -26.55
N LEU A 5 -10.65 -1.86 -27.64
CA LEU A 5 -11.71 -2.17 -28.37
C LEU A 5 -12.45 -3.27 -27.94
N SER A 6 -11.84 -4.28 -27.64
CA SER A 6 -12.54 -5.43 -27.35
C SER A 6 -13.07 -5.49 -26.00
N LEU A 7 -12.69 -4.70 -25.17
CA LEU A 7 -13.12 -4.87 -23.85
C LEU A 7 -13.94 -3.88 -23.45
N PRO A 8 -14.26 -3.29 -24.16
CA PRO A 8 -14.98 -2.25 -24.10
C PRO A 8 -16.08 -2.07 -23.18
N ILE A 9 -17.04 -2.80 -23.24
CA ILE A 9 -18.20 -2.61 -22.42
C ILE A 9 -17.87 -2.55 -20.96
N THR A 10 -17.10 -3.47 -20.49
CA THR A 10 -16.72 -3.52 -19.11
C THR A 10 -15.90 -2.32 -18.73
N SER A 11 -14.92 -1.98 -19.55
CA SER A 11 -14.07 -0.86 -19.27
C SER A 11 -14.85 0.42 -19.21
N ARG A 12 -15.80 0.58 -20.08
CA ARG A 12 -16.56 1.80 -20.12
C ARG A 12 -17.47 1.94 -18.91
N LYS A 13 -17.93 0.83 -18.36
CA LYS A 13 -18.82 0.91 -17.24
C LYS A 13 -18.08 1.17 -15.94
N ASP A 14 -16.82 0.83 -15.89
CA ASP A 14 -16.05 1.02 -14.68
C ASP A 14 -14.85 1.92 -15.00
N PRO A 15 -15.02 3.21 -14.84
CA PRO A 15 -13.96 4.16 -15.15
C PRO A 15 -12.69 4.00 -14.31
N ILE A 16 -12.76 3.24 -13.23
CA ILE A 16 -11.58 2.99 -12.42
C ILE A 16 -11.23 1.51 -12.40
N ASP A 17 -11.54 0.82 -13.49
CA ASP A 17 -11.23 -0.58 -13.62
C ASP A 17 -9.74 -0.81 -13.46
N GLY A 18 -9.38 -1.87 -12.79
CA GLY A 18 -7.97 -2.21 -12.60
C GLY A 18 -7.27 -1.45 -11.49
N PHE A 19 -8.00 -0.67 -10.70
CA PHE A 19 -7.37 0.11 -9.64
C PHE A 19 -6.61 -0.77 -8.64
N GLU A 20 -7.15 -1.93 -8.29
CA GLU A 20 -6.46 -2.81 -7.34
C GLU A 20 -5.11 -3.25 -7.88
N GLN A 21 -5.03 -3.58 -9.15
CA GLN A 21 -3.77 -3.98 -9.74
C GLN A 21 -2.81 -2.79 -9.87
N LEU A 22 -3.34 -1.63 -10.22
CA LEU A 22 -2.54 -0.43 -10.32
C LEU A 22 -1.95 -0.09 -8.95
N LEU A 23 -2.77 -0.18 -7.90
CA LEU A 23 -2.31 0.08 -6.55
C LEU A 23 -1.21 -0.91 -6.17
N GLU A 24 -1.42 -2.18 -6.47
CA GLU A 24 -0.44 -3.21 -6.15
C GLU A 24 0.91 -2.91 -6.82
N ASN A 25 0.88 -2.43 -8.04
CA ASN A 25 2.10 -2.14 -8.78
C ASN A 25 2.77 -0.83 -8.34
N GLU A 26 1.99 0.14 -7.83
CA GLU A 26 2.49 1.48 -7.62
C GLU A 26 2.58 1.98 -6.18
N TYR A 27 2.08 1.24 -5.21
CA TYR A 27 1.93 1.80 -3.86
C TYR A 27 3.25 2.21 -3.19
N LYS A 28 4.34 1.57 -3.55
CA LYS A 28 5.63 1.93 -2.96
C LYS A 28 6.12 3.27 -3.48
N THR A 29 5.92 3.49 -4.75
CA THR A 29 6.40 4.70 -5.41
C THR A 29 5.42 5.85 -5.32
N HIS A 30 4.13 5.56 -5.46
CA HIS A 30 3.11 6.60 -5.52
C HIS A 30 2.10 6.43 -4.38
N LYS A 31 2.22 7.32 -3.40
CA LYS A 31 1.41 7.24 -2.19
C LYS A 31 0.30 8.29 -2.15
N SER A 32 0.23 9.18 -3.14
CA SER A 32 -0.79 10.22 -3.14
C SER A 32 -2.00 9.83 -3.97
N VAL A 33 -3.17 10.26 -3.52
CA VAL A 33 -4.41 9.99 -4.24
C VAL A 33 -4.38 10.61 -5.63
N SER A 34 -3.74 11.78 -5.76
CA SER A 34 -3.72 12.50 -7.04
C SER A 34 -3.09 11.68 -8.17
N PHE A 35 -2.05 10.89 -7.87
CA PHE A 35 -1.43 10.07 -8.90
C PHE A 35 -2.45 9.12 -9.51
N TYR A 36 -3.22 8.44 -8.66
CA TYR A 36 -4.19 7.46 -9.14
C TYR A 36 -5.38 8.13 -9.83
N ALA A 37 -5.82 9.25 -9.29
CA ALA A 37 -6.91 9.99 -9.91
C ALA A 37 -6.51 10.43 -11.33
N GLU A 38 -5.29 10.95 -11.47
CA GLU A 38 -4.80 11.41 -12.77
C GLU A 38 -4.65 10.26 -13.76
N TYR A 39 -4.26 9.10 -13.26
CA TYR A 39 -4.13 7.94 -14.12
C TYR A 39 -5.47 7.63 -14.83
N TYR A 40 -6.58 7.88 -14.14
CA TYR A 40 -7.91 7.64 -14.70
C TYR A 40 -8.55 8.91 -15.28
N ASN A 41 -7.79 9.98 -15.37
CA ASN A 41 -8.28 11.26 -15.88
C ASN A 41 -9.47 11.79 -15.08
N LEU A 42 -9.38 11.63 -13.76
CA LEU A 42 -10.42 12.10 -12.86
C LEU A 42 -9.84 13.09 -11.85
N SER A 43 -10.69 13.98 -11.33
CA SER A 43 -10.28 14.81 -10.22
C SER A 43 -10.16 13.90 -8.99
N SER A 44 -9.40 14.34 -7.99
CA SER A 44 -9.27 13.58 -6.76
C SER A 44 -10.61 13.37 -6.09
N THR A 45 -11.49 14.37 -6.15
CA THR A 45 -12.82 14.25 -5.55
C THR A 45 -13.66 13.20 -6.27
N ALA A 46 -13.68 13.23 -7.60
CA ALA A 46 -14.46 12.26 -8.38
C ALA A 46 -13.90 10.86 -8.19
N PHE A 47 -12.58 10.73 -8.18
CA PHE A 47 -11.92 9.45 -8.00
C PHE A 47 -12.25 8.87 -6.61
N THR A 48 -12.15 9.71 -5.57
CA THR A 48 -12.44 9.29 -4.21
C THR A 48 -13.88 8.77 -4.09
N LYS A 49 -14.81 9.48 -4.71
CA LYS A 49 -16.21 9.07 -4.65
C LYS A 49 -16.40 7.69 -5.29
N LYS A 50 -15.79 7.47 -6.45
CA LYS A 50 -15.93 6.20 -7.16
C LYS A 50 -15.27 5.05 -6.38
N VAL A 51 -14.12 5.31 -5.78
CA VAL A 51 -13.44 4.29 -4.99
C VAL A 51 -14.26 3.92 -3.76
N LYS A 52 -14.81 4.93 -3.07
CA LYS A 52 -15.62 4.65 -1.90
C LYS A 52 -16.88 3.87 -2.27
N GLN A 53 -17.47 4.15 -3.40
CA GLN A 53 -18.65 3.43 -3.84
C GLN A 53 -18.33 1.97 -4.13
N LYS A 54 -17.15 1.70 -4.68
CA LYS A 54 -16.81 0.35 -5.07
C LYS A 54 -16.23 -0.48 -3.92
N TRP A 55 -15.37 0.11 -3.10
CA TRP A 55 -14.69 -0.65 -2.06
C TRP A 55 -15.07 -0.28 -0.63
N GLY A 56 -15.92 0.73 -0.46
CA GLY A 56 -16.35 1.14 0.87
C GLY A 56 -15.32 1.91 1.67
N LYS A 57 -14.18 2.23 1.08
CA LYS A 57 -13.11 2.96 1.74
C LYS A 57 -12.53 3.98 0.77
N SER A 58 -11.93 5.03 1.31
CA SER A 58 -11.32 6.05 0.45
C SER A 58 -10.03 5.50 -0.17
N PRO A 59 -9.59 6.05 -1.29
CA PRO A 59 -8.32 5.62 -1.87
C PRO A 59 -7.14 5.87 -0.95
N SER A 60 -7.17 6.94 -0.16
CA SER A 60 -6.12 7.21 0.81
C SER A 60 -6.00 6.07 1.81
N THR A 61 -7.14 5.59 2.31
CA THR A 61 -7.16 4.47 3.24
C THR A 61 -6.61 3.20 2.59
N LEU A 62 -7.02 2.93 1.36
CA LEU A 62 -6.56 1.72 0.67
C LEU A 62 -5.06 1.73 0.44
N ILE A 63 -4.51 2.90 0.07
CA ILE A 63 -3.07 3.05 -0.13
C ILE A 63 -2.35 2.81 1.20
N GLN A 64 -2.82 3.43 2.27
CA GLN A 64 -2.20 3.31 3.57
C GLN A 64 -2.26 1.87 4.09
N GLU A 65 -3.39 1.22 3.91
CA GLU A 65 -3.54 -0.17 4.34
C GLU A 65 -2.59 -1.09 3.59
N ARG A 66 -2.39 -0.83 2.30
CA ARG A 66 -1.47 -1.65 1.52
C ARG A 66 -0.02 -1.48 2.00
N ILE A 67 0.36 -0.24 2.31
CA ILE A 67 1.72 0.02 2.82
C ILE A 67 1.90 -0.65 4.17
N VAL A 68 0.90 -0.57 5.05
CA VAL A 68 0.98 -1.19 6.36
C VAL A 68 1.11 -2.70 6.24
N LEU A 69 0.37 -3.30 5.33
CA LEU A 69 0.42 -4.74 5.13
C LEU A 69 1.82 -5.19 4.72
N GLU A 70 2.43 -4.50 3.78
CA GLU A 70 3.78 -4.84 3.35
C GLU A 70 4.80 -4.55 4.45
N SER A 71 4.60 -3.47 5.22
CA SER A 71 5.46 -3.14 6.34
C SER A 71 5.48 -4.26 7.37
N LYS A 72 4.30 -4.77 7.69
CA LYS A 72 4.18 -5.87 8.65
C LYS A 72 4.85 -7.13 8.13
N ARG A 73 4.68 -7.41 6.84
CA ARG A 73 5.30 -8.57 6.24
C ARG A 73 6.82 -8.50 6.34
N LEU A 74 7.38 -7.34 6.02
CA LEU A 74 8.84 -7.17 6.09
C LEU A 74 9.36 -7.22 7.51
N LEU A 75 8.62 -6.63 8.47
CA LEU A 75 9.02 -6.64 9.86
C LEU A 75 8.97 -8.06 10.44
N HIS A 76 8.01 -8.84 10.04
CA HIS A 76 7.78 -10.16 10.61
C HIS A 76 8.59 -11.25 9.93
N LEU A 77 8.75 -11.17 8.63
CA LEU A 77 9.32 -12.27 7.86
C LEU A 77 10.74 -12.04 7.33
N THR A 78 11.32 -10.88 7.59
CA THR A 78 12.68 -10.61 7.13
C THR A 78 13.51 -10.03 8.25
N PRO A 79 14.85 -10.16 8.18
CA PRO A 79 15.73 -9.56 9.18
C PRO A 79 16.13 -8.13 8.81
N LYS A 80 15.47 -7.53 7.83
CA LYS A 80 15.81 -6.17 7.41
C LYS A 80 15.66 -5.18 8.56
N SER A 81 16.56 -4.21 8.65
CA SER A 81 16.46 -3.17 9.66
C SER A 81 15.28 -2.25 9.35
N ILE A 82 14.85 -1.49 10.33
CA ILE A 82 13.78 -0.52 10.14
C ILE A 82 14.19 0.46 9.03
N LYS A 83 15.46 0.87 9.03
CA LYS A 83 15.98 1.78 8.02
C LYS A 83 15.90 1.15 6.62
N GLU A 84 16.24 -0.11 6.51
CA GLU A 84 16.16 -0.81 5.22
C GLU A 84 14.74 -0.95 4.73
N ILE A 85 13.82 -1.23 5.66
CA ILE A 85 12.41 -1.33 5.30
C ILE A 85 11.88 0.01 4.83
N ALA A 86 12.23 1.09 5.55
CA ALA A 86 11.81 2.43 5.17
C ALA A 86 12.30 2.76 3.75
N ALA A 87 13.55 2.41 3.46
CA ALA A 87 14.11 2.65 2.14
C ALA A 87 13.40 1.82 1.07
N GLU A 88 13.11 0.57 1.36
CA GLU A 88 12.42 -0.29 0.40
C GLU A 88 11.02 0.25 0.08
N LEU A 89 10.35 0.81 1.09
CA LEU A 89 9.03 1.40 0.89
C LEU A 89 9.09 2.85 0.44
N GLN A 90 10.31 3.31 0.13
CA GLN A 90 10.54 4.63 -0.45
C GLN A 90 10.09 5.79 0.42
N TYR A 91 10.35 5.67 1.74
CA TYR A 91 10.15 6.78 2.66
C TYR A 91 11.42 7.62 2.71
N LEU A 92 11.27 8.89 2.98
CA LEU A 92 12.38 9.80 3.03
C LEU A 92 13.45 9.30 4.01
N ASP A 93 13.04 8.85 5.19
CA ASP A 93 13.94 8.25 6.14
C ASP A 93 13.15 7.37 7.10
N GLU A 94 13.85 6.71 8.02
CA GLU A 94 13.18 5.77 8.91
C GLU A 94 12.25 6.46 9.90
N PHE A 95 12.45 7.74 10.20
CA PHE A 95 11.58 8.43 11.13
C PHE A 95 10.21 8.71 10.52
N TYR A 96 10.17 9.07 9.25
CA TYR A 96 8.91 9.27 8.56
C TYR A 96 8.14 7.95 8.49
N PHE A 97 8.84 6.88 8.17
CA PHE A 97 8.22 5.57 8.11
C PHE A 97 7.69 5.17 9.48
N SER A 98 8.51 5.32 10.52
CA SER A 98 8.13 4.90 11.87
C SER A 98 6.92 5.68 12.39
N ARG A 99 6.87 6.99 12.11
CA ARG A 99 5.72 7.78 12.52
C ARG A 99 4.45 7.34 11.80
N PHE A 100 4.56 7.09 10.50
CA PHE A 100 3.43 6.60 9.72
C PHE A 100 2.94 5.27 10.29
N PHE A 101 3.85 4.34 10.49
CA PHE A 101 3.51 3.00 10.97
C PHE A 101 2.82 3.08 12.33
N LYS A 102 3.37 3.88 13.24
CA LYS A 102 2.80 4.02 14.58
C LYS A 102 1.43 4.68 14.52
N LYS A 103 1.26 5.66 13.66
CA LYS A 103 -0.03 6.32 13.51
C LYS A 103 -1.07 5.32 13.03
N MET A 104 -0.69 4.44 12.12
CA MET A 104 -1.64 3.50 11.53
C MET A 104 -1.92 2.28 12.42
N THR A 105 -0.92 1.82 13.16
CA THR A 105 -1.05 0.57 13.91
C THR A 105 -1.11 0.73 15.41
N GLY A 106 -0.74 1.90 15.91
CA GLY A 106 -0.71 2.16 17.34
C GLY A 106 0.63 1.84 18.00
N VAL A 107 1.54 1.16 17.32
CA VAL A 107 2.86 0.84 17.88
C VAL A 107 3.95 1.11 16.87
N SER A 108 5.16 1.34 17.36
CA SER A 108 6.29 1.60 16.47
C SER A 108 6.68 0.31 15.73
N PRO A 109 7.39 0.41 14.63
CA PRO A 109 7.89 -0.78 13.93
C PRO A 109 8.74 -1.67 14.82
N LYS A 110 9.57 -1.05 15.69
CA LYS A 110 10.42 -1.79 16.58
C LYS A 110 9.58 -2.61 17.56
N VAL A 111 8.59 -1.98 18.17
CA VAL A 111 7.71 -2.64 19.12
C VAL A 111 6.91 -3.74 18.43
N PHE A 112 6.42 -3.48 17.24
CA PHE A 112 5.68 -4.48 16.48
C PHE A 112 6.55 -5.71 16.26
N ARG A 113 7.79 -5.51 15.80
CA ARG A 113 8.71 -6.63 15.55
C ARG A 113 9.00 -7.41 16.83
N GLU A 114 9.16 -6.70 17.94
CA GLU A 114 9.42 -7.38 19.21
C GLU A 114 8.23 -8.24 19.63
N GLU A 115 7.03 -7.73 19.43
CA GLU A 115 5.83 -8.47 19.82
C GLU A 115 5.55 -9.68 18.93
N VAL A 116 5.70 -9.54 17.62
CA VAL A 116 5.43 -10.67 16.72
C VAL A 116 6.65 -11.52 16.48
N GLY A 117 7.84 -10.95 16.70
CA GLY A 117 9.09 -11.63 16.48
C GLY A 117 9.40 -11.81 15.02
N LEU A 118 10.56 -12.39 14.73
CA LEU A 118 10.95 -12.75 13.39
C LEU A 118 10.61 -14.21 13.33
N SER A 119 9.33 -14.50 13.42
CA SER A 119 8.90 -15.83 13.75
C SER A 119 9.47 -16.94 12.89
N ILE A 120 9.47 -16.80 11.60
CA ILE A 120 9.98 -17.88 10.78
C ILE A 120 11.48 -18.09 10.95
N VAL A 121 12.22 -16.98 10.92
CA VAL A 121 13.67 -17.05 11.07
C VAL A 121 14.05 -17.51 12.46
N ALA A 122 13.41 -16.96 13.47
CA ALA A 122 13.69 -17.32 14.85
C ALA A 122 13.34 -18.77 15.12
N LYS A 123 12.22 -19.24 14.61
CA LYS A 123 11.83 -20.63 14.81
C LYS A 123 12.81 -21.58 14.17
N LYS A 124 13.32 -21.24 13.01
CA LYS A 124 14.30 -22.08 12.35
C LYS A 124 15.59 -22.12 13.17
N SER A 125 15.97 -21.01 13.78
CA SER A 125 17.17 -20.98 14.58
C SER A 125 17.03 -21.84 15.83
N MET A 126 15.82 -22.01 16.32
CA MET A 126 15.59 -22.77 17.52
C MET A 126 15.45 -24.25 17.24
N LEU A 127 15.25 -24.61 16.04
CA LEU A 127 15.13 -25.99 15.67
C LEU A 127 16.49 -26.63 15.41
#